data_6c89093abe3351285de1adfae502d0c5
#
_entry.id   6c89093abe3351285de1adfae502d0c5
#
_cell.length_a   1.000
_cell.length_b   1.000
_cell.length_c   1.000
_cell.angle_alpha   90.00
_cell.angle_beta   90.00
_cell.angle_gamma   90.00
#
_symmetry.space_group_name_H-M   'P 1'
#
loop_
_entity.id
_entity.type
_entity.pdbx_description
1 polymer ?
#
loop_
_entity_poly.entity_id
_entity_poly.type
_entity_poly.pdbx_seq_one_letter_code
_entity_poly.pdbx_strand_id
1 'polypeptide(L)'
;MNIAIVTAEFNDEITSRMLDVAKEKAKELKITIMYSCRVPGAYDMPIIVDSLLSKKDVDGVVTLGAIIKGQTKHDEVISHSTAKSLTELSLKYKKPVSLGISGPGMQERQDRKSTRL
;
A
#
# COMPACT_ATOMS: atom_id res chain seq x y z
N MET A 1 17.52 -0.51 -6.73
CA MET A 1 16.55 -0.99 -5.74
C MET A 1 15.34 -1.57 -6.44
N ASN A 2 14.95 -2.76 -6.07
CA ASN A 2 13.81 -3.46 -6.66
C ASN A 2 12.67 -3.50 -5.67
N ILE A 3 11.48 -3.06 -6.08
CA ILE A 3 10.32 -3.04 -5.20
C ILE A 3 9.14 -3.79 -5.81
N ALA A 4 8.19 -4.13 -4.97
CA ALA A 4 6.88 -4.62 -5.40
C ALA A 4 5.83 -3.62 -4.93
N ILE A 5 4.74 -3.53 -5.67
CA ILE A 5 3.61 -2.65 -5.32
C ILE A 5 2.38 -3.53 -5.12
N VAL A 6 1.66 -3.31 -4.04
CA VAL A 6 0.39 -3.99 -3.75
C VAL A 6 -0.70 -2.92 -3.68
N THR A 7 -1.69 -3.03 -4.55
CA THR A 7 -2.76 -2.03 -4.67
C THR A 7 -4.11 -2.66 -4.30
N ALA A 8 -4.83 -2.03 -3.38
CA ALA A 8 -6.19 -2.44 -3.03
C ALA A 8 -7.16 -1.98 -4.11
N GLU A 9 -8.11 -2.86 -4.49
CA GLU A 9 -9.12 -2.52 -5.50
C GLU A 9 -10.28 -1.71 -4.93
N PHE A 10 -10.56 -1.87 -3.64
CA PHE A 10 -11.60 -1.08 -3.00
C PHE A 10 -11.26 0.41 -3.08
N ASN A 11 -12.21 1.23 -3.52
CA ASN A 11 -12.00 2.64 -3.87
C ASN A 11 -11.05 2.79 -5.07
N ASP A 12 -11.29 2.01 -6.11
CA ASP A 12 -10.44 1.88 -7.29
C ASP A 12 -10.09 3.22 -7.95
N GLU A 13 -11.01 4.16 -7.99
CA GLU A 13 -10.76 5.48 -8.58
C GLU A 13 -9.62 6.20 -7.87
N ILE A 14 -9.56 6.11 -6.54
CA ILE A 14 -8.50 6.73 -5.74
C ILE A 14 -7.21 5.92 -5.86
N THR A 15 -7.30 4.60 -5.68
CA THR A 15 -6.11 3.74 -5.66
C THR A 15 -5.42 3.67 -7.01
N SER A 16 -6.16 3.76 -8.10
CA SER A 16 -5.57 3.80 -9.44
C SER A 16 -4.71 5.05 -9.64
N ARG A 17 -5.16 6.20 -9.12
CA ARG A 17 -4.37 7.44 -9.16
C ARG A 17 -3.12 7.34 -8.30
N MET A 18 -3.24 6.70 -7.13
CA MET A 18 -2.09 6.46 -6.26
C MET A 18 -1.05 5.59 -6.97
N LEU A 19 -1.51 4.56 -7.68
CA LEU A 19 -0.62 3.67 -8.42
C LEU A 19 0.12 4.41 -9.53
N ASP A 20 -0.57 5.26 -10.28
CA ASP A 20 0.05 6.05 -11.34
C ASP A 20 1.15 6.96 -10.78
N VAL A 21 0.87 7.63 -9.67
CA VAL A 21 1.86 8.50 -9.00
C VAL A 21 3.05 7.68 -8.53
N ALA A 22 2.81 6.52 -7.94
CA ALA A 22 3.89 5.65 -7.47
C ALA A 22 4.79 5.18 -8.61
N LYS A 23 4.19 4.82 -9.76
CA LYS A 23 4.95 4.39 -10.94
C LYS A 23 5.81 5.52 -11.49
N GLU A 24 5.25 6.74 -11.58
CA GLU A 24 6.00 7.90 -12.03
C GLU A 24 7.17 8.20 -11.11
N LYS A 25 6.93 8.15 -9.79
CA LYS A 25 7.97 8.42 -8.81
C LYS A 25 9.09 7.39 -8.87
N ALA A 26 8.73 6.12 -9.02
CA ALA A 26 9.72 5.06 -9.17
C ALA A 26 10.60 5.29 -10.40
N LYS A 27 9.98 5.71 -11.50
CA LYS A 27 10.71 6.00 -12.74
C LYS A 27 11.69 7.16 -12.54
N GLU A 28 11.26 8.23 -11.87
CA GLU A 28 12.13 9.37 -11.56
C GLU A 28 13.33 8.97 -10.72
N LEU A 29 13.11 8.12 -9.73
CA LEU A 29 14.15 7.66 -8.81
C LEU A 29 14.94 6.47 -9.32
N LYS A 30 14.65 6.00 -10.52
CA LYS A 30 15.29 4.83 -11.13
C LYS A 30 15.15 3.57 -10.28
N ILE A 31 13.98 3.41 -9.66
CA ILE A 31 13.62 2.23 -8.89
C ILE A 31 12.87 1.27 -9.81
N THR A 32 13.26 0.00 -9.79
CA THR A 32 12.62 -1.03 -10.62
C THR A 32 11.41 -1.61 -9.89
N ILE A 33 10.26 -1.61 -10.55
CA ILE A 33 9.06 -2.27 -10.04
C ILE A 33 9.06 -3.70 -10.58
N MET A 34 9.38 -4.66 -9.71
CA MET A 34 9.48 -6.07 -10.09
C MET A 34 8.11 -6.74 -10.17
N TYR A 35 7.20 -6.38 -9.28
CA TYR A 35 5.87 -6.97 -9.21
C TYR A 35 4.86 -5.88 -8.90
N SER A 36 3.69 -5.96 -9.51
CA SER A 36 2.55 -5.10 -9.20
C SER A 36 1.34 -5.99 -9.04
N CYS A 37 0.84 -6.09 -7.82
CA CYS A 37 -0.25 -6.99 -7.46
C CYS A 37 -1.47 -6.20 -7.01
N ARG A 38 -2.65 -6.74 -7.26
CA ARG A 38 -3.91 -6.18 -6.78
C ARG A 38 -4.54 -7.12 -5.77
N VAL A 39 -5.13 -6.55 -4.73
CA VAL A 39 -5.88 -7.30 -3.71
C VAL A 39 -7.23 -6.61 -3.52
N PRO A 40 -8.27 -7.35 -3.05
CA PRO A 40 -9.60 -6.75 -2.89
C PRO A 40 -9.62 -5.55 -1.96
N GLY A 41 -9.00 -5.64 -0.80
CA GLY A 41 -8.98 -4.56 0.17
C GLY A 41 -7.69 -4.52 0.97
N ALA A 42 -7.55 -3.48 1.80
CA ALA A 42 -6.34 -3.30 2.62
C ALA A 42 -6.11 -4.48 3.58
N TYR A 43 -7.18 -5.07 4.09
CA TYR A 43 -7.09 -6.21 5.01
C TYR A 43 -6.44 -7.44 4.35
N ASP A 44 -6.47 -7.51 3.02
CA ASP A 44 -5.90 -8.63 2.26
C ASP A 44 -4.42 -8.45 1.93
N MET A 45 -3.85 -7.31 2.28
CA MET A 45 -2.46 -7.00 1.94
C MET A 45 -1.41 -7.84 2.68
N PRO A 46 -1.56 -8.13 3.99
CA PRO A 46 -0.47 -8.78 4.72
C PRO A 46 0.01 -10.10 4.12
N ILE A 47 -0.91 -10.95 3.67
CA ILE A 47 -0.53 -12.26 3.11
C ILE A 47 0.27 -12.12 1.81
N ILE A 48 -0.10 -11.16 0.98
CA ILE A 48 0.61 -10.90 -0.29
C ILE A 48 1.95 -10.23 -0.02
N VAL A 49 1.99 -9.28 0.91
CA VAL A 49 3.23 -8.60 1.28
C VAL A 49 4.23 -9.59 1.86
N ASP A 50 3.77 -10.52 2.71
CA ASP A 50 4.63 -11.56 3.25
C ASP A 50 5.29 -12.37 2.13
N SER A 51 4.51 -12.82 1.14
CA SER A 51 5.04 -13.55 -0.01
C SER A 51 6.06 -12.74 -0.80
N LEU A 52 5.78 -11.47 -1.02
CA LEU A 52 6.67 -10.60 -1.79
C LEU A 52 7.98 -10.33 -1.05
N LEU A 53 7.91 -10.08 0.24
CA LEU A 53 9.10 -9.82 1.05
C LEU A 53 10.02 -11.04 1.15
N SER A 54 9.47 -12.24 1.04
CA SER A 54 10.27 -13.47 1.07
C SER A 54 11.10 -13.67 -0.19
N LYS A 55 10.84 -12.94 -1.25
CA LYS A 55 11.56 -13.08 -2.52
C LYS A 55 12.90 -12.34 -2.46
N LYS A 56 13.95 -13.01 -2.97
CA LYS A 56 15.29 -12.43 -2.95
C LYS A 56 15.45 -11.21 -3.84
N ASP A 57 14.64 -11.12 -4.88
CA ASP A 57 14.70 -10.01 -5.84
C ASP A 57 13.85 -8.80 -5.44
N VAL A 58 13.23 -8.83 -4.26
CA VAL A 58 12.43 -7.71 -3.73
C VAL A 58 13.14 -7.08 -2.54
N ASP A 59 13.46 -5.80 -2.65
CA ASP A 59 14.12 -5.04 -1.59
C ASP A 59 13.16 -4.33 -0.66
N GLY A 60 11.94 -4.10 -1.12
CA GLY A 60 10.90 -3.45 -0.33
C GLY A 60 9.55 -3.52 -1.03
N VAL A 61 8.50 -3.17 -0.31
CA VAL A 61 7.13 -3.21 -0.83
C VAL A 61 6.43 -1.88 -0.56
N VAL A 62 5.72 -1.39 -1.56
CA VAL A 62 4.85 -0.21 -1.44
C VAL A 62 3.41 -0.69 -1.44
N THR A 63 2.64 -0.30 -0.43
CA THR A 63 1.22 -0.64 -0.36
C THR A 63 0.38 0.61 -0.63
N LEU A 64 -0.67 0.45 -1.43
CA LEU A 64 -1.55 1.54 -1.84
C LEU A 64 -2.99 1.15 -1.57
N GLY A 65 -3.66 1.91 -0.71
CA GLY A 65 -5.06 1.65 -0.39
C GLY A 65 -5.74 2.91 0.10
N ALA A 66 -7.05 2.95 -0.03
CA ALA A 66 -7.85 4.07 0.45
C ALA A 66 -8.97 3.55 1.33
N ILE A 67 -9.01 4.03 2.57
CA ILE A 67 -10.06 3.70 3.53
C ILE A 67 -10.79 5.00 3.84
N ILE A 68 -11.96 5.16 3.23
CA ILE A 68 -12.76 6.39 3.35
C ILE A 68 -13.70 6.27 4.52
N LYS A 69 -13.71 7.28 5.38
CA LYS A 69 -14.62 7.34 6.53
C LYS A 69 -16.07 7.20 6.10
N GLY A 70 -16.79 6.32 6.78
CA GLY A 70 -18.22 6.11 6.54
C GLY A 70 -18.56 5.03 5.51
N GLN A 71 -17.57 4.48 4.81
CA GLN A 71 -17.82 3.42 3.84
C GLN A 71 -17.94 2.03 4.49
N THR A 72 -17.40 1.87 5.69
CA THR A 72 -17.53 0.64 6.46
C THR A 72 -17.56 0.97 7.94
N LYS A 73 -18.24 0.13 8.72
CA LYS A 73 -18.31 0.30 10.18
C LYS A 73 -16.98 -0.02 10.88
N HIS A 74 -16.07 -0.67 10.17
CA HIS A 74 -14.82 -1.17 10.74
C HIS A 74 -13.59 -0.53 10.10
N ASP A 75 -13.73 0.67 9.52
CA ASP A 75 -12.63 1.32 8.82
C ASP A 75 -11.41 1.57 9.71
N GLU A 76 -11.62 1.98 10.97
CA GLU A 76 -10.50 2.16 11.91
C GLU A 76 -9.82 0.84 12.24
N VAL A 77 -10.60 -0.21 12.49
CA VAL A 77 -10.07 -1.54 12.80
C VAL A 77 -9.22 -2.05 11.64
N ILE A 78 -9.74 -1.91 10.43
CA ILE A 78 -9.03 -2.35 9.21
C ILE A 78 -7.72 -1.58 9.06
N SER A 79 -7.77 -0.27 9.22
CA SER A 79 -6.59 0.58 9.08
C SER A 79 -5.50 0.24 10.10
N HIS A 80 -5.86 0.17 11.37
CA HIS A 80 -4.89 -0.12 12.43
C HIS A 80 -4.36 -1.55 12.37
N SER A 81 -5.23 -2.51 12.09
CA SER A 81 -4.84 -3.90 11.97
C SER A 81 -3.89 -4.13 10.80
N THR A 82 -4.19 -3.53 9.66
CA THR A 82 -3.33 -3.62 8.47
C THR A 82 -1.97 -2.99 8.72
N ALA A 83 -1.96 -1.78 9.27
CA ALA A 83 -0.71 -1.08 9.56
C ALA A 83 0.18 -1.88 10.53
N LYS A 84 -0.42 -2.45 11.57
CA LYS A 84 0.31 -3.28 12.53
C LYS A 84 0.92 -4.51 11.87
N SER A 85 0.12 -5.22 11.07
CA SER A 85 0.59 -6.42 10.38
C SER A 85 1.73 -6.11 9.41
N LEU A 86 1.60 -5.04 8.64
CA LEU A 86 2.64 -4.64 7.67
C LEU A 86 3.93 -4.22 8.38
N THR A 87 3.82 -3.54 9.51
CA THR A 87 4.98 -3.16 10.31
C THR A 87 5.70 -4.40 10.84
N GLU A 88 4.96 -5.37 11.34
CA GLU A 88 5.53 -6.63 11.83
C GLU A 88 6.27 -7.38 10.71
N LEU A 89 5.70 -7.40 9.51
CA LEU A 89 6.33 -8.04 8.36
C LEU A 89 7.63 -7.33 7.95
N SER A 90 7.61 -6.00 7.98
CA SER A 90 8.81 -5.22 7.69
C SER A 90 9.95 -5.57 8.64
N LEU A 91 9.64 -5.70 9.91
CA LEU A 91 10.63 -6.08 10.93
C LEU A 91 11.09 -7.53 10.75
N LYS A 92 10.18 -8.43 10.42
CA LYS A 92 10.49 -9.85 10.22
C LYS A 92 11.50 -10.05 9.10
N TYR A 93 11.29 -9.39 7.97
CA TYR A 93 12.14 -9.55 6.79
C TYR A 93 13.27 -8.52 6.72
N LYS A 94 13.27 -7.52 7.58
CA LYS A 94 14.22 -6.41 7.57
C LYS A 94 14.25 -5.71 6.22
N LYS A 95 13.06 -5.52 5.63
CA LYS A 95 12.86 -4.83 4.37
C LYS A 95 11.78 -3.77 4.54
N PRO A 96 11.94 -2.57 3.96
CA PRO A 96 10.95 -1.50 4.14
C PRO A 96 9.62 -1.83 3.49
N VAL A 97 8.55 -1.45 4.18
CA VAL A 97 7.19 -1.51 3.66
C VAL A 97 6.61 -0.10 3.79
N SER A 98 6.28 0.52 2.66
CA SER A 98 5.68 1.84 2.66
C SER A 98 4.17 1.73 2.80
N LEU A 99 3.60 2.53 3.69
CA LEU A 99 2.18 2.52 3.99
C LEU A 99 1.48 3.69 3.27
N GLY A 100 1.18 3.49 1.98
CA GLY A 100 0.40 4.45 1.21
C GLY A 100 -1.09 4.20 1.38
N ILE A 101 -1.54 4.07 2.64
CA ILE A 101 -2.92 3.77 2.96
C ILE A 101 -3.52 4.97 3.69
N SER A 102 -4.65 5.47 3.18
CA SER A 102 -5.37 6.56 3.83
C SER A 102 -5.95 6.08 5.16
N GLY A 103 -5.78 6.86 6.19
CA GLY A 103 -6.31 6.54 7.50
C GLY A 103 -7.80 6.85 7.64
N PRO A 104 -8.43 6.34 8.71
CA PRO A 104 -9.83 6.65 8.99
C PRO A 104 -10.02 8.14 9.25
N GLY A 105 -11.17 8.64 8.87
CA GLY A 105 -11.49 10.06 9.02
C GLY A 105 -11.07 10.94 7.88
N MET A 106 -10.27 10.44 6.96
CA MET A 106 -9.87 11.21 5.77
C MET A 106 -11.01 11.27 4.76
N GLN A 107 -11.13 12.43 4.11
CA GLN A 107 -12.05 12.61 3.03
C GLN A 107 -11.30 12.44 1.70
N GLU A 108 -12.03 12.21 0.61
CA GLU A 108 -11.43 12.01 -0.71
C GLU A 108 -10.39 13.08 -1.07
N ARG A 109 -10.69 14.32 -0.74
CA ARG A 109 -9.79 15.45 -1.01
C ARG A 109 -8.46 15.31 -0.27
N GLN A 110 -8.48 14.80 0.96
CA GLN A 110 -7.28 14.59 1.76
C GLN A 110 -6.48 13.41 1.24
N ASP A 111 -7.16 12.37 0.75
CA ASP A 111 -6.49 11.23 0.14
C ASP A 111 -5.64 11.64 -1.05
N ARG A 112 -6.14 12.57 -1.86
CA ARG A 112 -5.36 13.10 -2.99
C ARG A 112 -4.06 13.74 -2.54
N LYS A 113 -4.06 14.40 -1.38
CA LYS A 113 -2.84 14.99 -0.82
C LYS A 113 -1.90 13.90 -0.31
N SER A 114 -2.44 12.82 0.26
CA SER A 114 -1.64 11.71 0.76
C SER A 114 -0.84 11.02 -0.33
N THR A 115 -1.29 11.07 -1.57
CA THR A 115 -0.60 10.43 -2.68
C THR A 115 0.67 11.15 -3.12
N ARG A 116 0.93 12.31 -2.57
CA ARG A 116 2.10 13.14 -2.92
C ARG A 116 3.29 12.92 -1.99
N LEU A 117 3.59 11.70 -1.71
CA LEU A 117 4.71 11.37 -0.81
C LEU A 117 6.09 11.67 -1.36
#